data_93f76806055fca8632cfe5a6bd446e5b
#
_entry.id   93f76806055fca8632cfe5a6bd446e5b
#
_cell.length_a   1.000
_cell.length_b   1.000
_cell.length_c   1.000
_cell.angle_alpha   90.00
_cell.angle_beta   90.00
_cell.angle_gamma   90.00
#
_symmetry.space_group_name_H-M   'P 1'
#
loop_
_entity.id
_entity.type
_entity.pdbx_description
1 polymer ?
#
loop_
_entity_poly.entity_id
_entity_poly.type
_entity_poly.pdbx_seq_one_letter_code
_entity_poly.pdbx_strand_id
1 'polypeptide(L)'
;MDPQWDDSQPIYRQLRDRVVAMILEGVLKEGDPLPSVRAVAAEFRLNPLTVLKGYQQLVDEQLVEKRRGRGMFVNTGARQALMKDERTYFLETEWPKIYATIARLGFTTEELMKRGAKSAPASQPFPTRINTGDDNDSNN
;
A
#
# COMPACT_ATOMS: atom_id res chain seq x y z
N MET A 1 2.49 -17.59 0.46
CA MET A 1 2.22 -17.22 1.76
C MET A 1 1.05 -16.30 1.92
N ASP A 2 0.18 -16.64 2.79
CA ASP A 2 -1.02 -15.84 2.96
C ASP A 2 -0.73 -14.62 3.78
N PRO A 3 -1.39 -13.55 3.45
CA PRO A 3 -1.22 -12.35 4.22
C PRO A 3 -1.93 -12.56 5.54
N GLN A 4 -1.52 -11.83 6.53
CA GLN A 4 -2.15 -11.89 7.79
C GLN A 4 -3.24 -10.87 7.82
N TRP A 5 -4.47 -11.33 7.85
CA TRP A 5 -5.62 -10.42 7.94
C TRP A 5 -5.98 -10.26 9.42
N ASP A 6 -6.20 -9.01 9.78
CA ASP A 6 -6.49 -8.67 11.15
C ASP A 6 -8.00 -8.72 11.35
N ASP A 7 -8.48 -9.22 12.45
CA ASP A 7 -9.91 -9.30 12.71
C ASP A 7 -10.51 -7.96 13.12
N SER A 8 -9.70 -6.98 13.41
CA SER A 8 -10.19 -5.71 13.89
C SER A 8 -10.84 -4.86 12.81
N GLN A 9 -10.60 -5.16 11.55
CA GLN A 9 -11.17 -4.40 10.46
C GLN A 9 -11.61 -5.29 9.33
N PRO A 10 -12.57 -4.83 8.53
CA PRO A 10 -13.01 -5.63 7.36
C PRO A 10 -11.84 -5.88 6.42
N ILE A 11 -11.83 -7.03 5.79
CA ILE A 11 -10.75 -7.38 4.89
C ILE A 11 -10.64 -6.42 3.71
N TYR A 12 -11.75 -5.92 3.20
CA TYR A 12 -11.69 -5.02 2.05
C TYR A 12 -10.91 -3.75 2.40
N ARG A 13 -11.00 -3.31 3.65
CA ARG A 13 -10.31 -2.12 4.08
C ARG A 13 -8.81 -2.40 4.22
N GLN A 14 -8.46 -3.57 4.72
CA GLN A 14 -7.06 -3.96 4.83
C GLN A 14 -6.45 -4.12 3.45
N LEU A 15 -7.21 -4.61 2.49
CA LEU A 15 -6.74 -4.75 1.13
C LEU A 15 -6.49 -3.37 0.53
N ARG A 16 -7.41 -2.44 0.75
CA ARG A 16 -7.24 -1.07 0.29
C ARG A 16 -5.95 -0.48 0.88
N ASP A 17 -5.71 -0.70 2.17
CA ASP A 17 -4.54 -0.16 2.83
C ASP A 17 -3.24 -0.75 2.26
N ARG A 18 -3.26 -2.01 1.85
CA ARG A 18 -2.08 -2.61 1.25
C ARG A 18 -1.76 -1.97 -0.10
N VAL A 19 -2.78 -1.65 -0.87
CA VAL A 19 -2.56 -0.98 -2.15
C VAL A 19 -1.99 0.42 -1.91
N VAL A 20 -2.52 1.12 -0.91
CA VAL A 20 -2.03 2.45 -0.57
C VAL A 20 -0.54 2.37 -0.18
N ALA A 21 -0.19 1.38 0.62
CA ALA A 21 1.19 1.21 1.02
C ALA A 21 2.10 0.96 -0.19
N MET A 22 1.63 0.20 -1.15
CA MET A 22 2.41 -0.08 -2.34
C MET A 22 2.59 1.15 -3.21
N ILE A 23 1.60 2.03 -3.26
CA ILE A 23 1.72 3.28 -3.98
C ILE A 23 2.73 4.17 -3.27
N LEU A 24 2.64 4.25 -1.96
CA LEU A 24 3.57 5.08 -1.20
C LEU A 24 5.00 4.60 -1.32
N GLU A 25 5.19 3.29 -1.36
CA GLU A 25 6.52 2.71 -1.46
C GLU A 25 7.07 2.68 -2.87
N GLY A 26 6.26 3.03 -3.84
CA GLY A 26 6.72 3.06 -5.21
C GLY A 26 6.67 1.73 -5.94
N VAL A 27 6.07 0.72 -5.32
CA VAL A 27 5.91 -0.57 -5.97
C VAL A 27 4.86 -0.47 -7.06
N LEU A 28 3.78 0.26 -6.77
CA LEU A 28 2.77 0.57 -7.77
C LEU A 28 2.94 2.04 -8.11
N LYS A 29 3.28 2.32 -9.36
CA LYS A 29 3.51 3.69 -9.78
C LYS A 29 2.30 4.24 -10.49
N GLU A 30 2.26 5.54 -10.65
CA GLU A 30 1.15 6.18 -11.35
C GLU A 30 1.05 5.61 -12.75
N GLY A 31 -0.15 5.27 -13.14
CA GLY A 31 -0.39 4.67 -14.45
C GLY A 31 -0.30 3.15 -14.45
N ASP A 32 0.19 2.55 -13.39
CA ASP A 32 0.30 1.10 -13.35
C ASP A 32 -1.07 0.47 -13.12
N PRO A 33 -1.31 -0.69 -13.69
CA PRO A 33 -2.57 -1.39 -13.44
C PRO A 33 -2.52 -2.10 -12.09
N LEU A 34 -3.64 -2.17 -11.44
CA LEU A 34 -3.76 -2.99 -10.24
C LEU A 34 -3.94 -4.44 -10.68
N PRO A 35 -3.58 -5.39 -9.85
CA PRO A 35 -3.87 -6.80 -10.15
C PRO A 35 -5.38 -6.96 -10.31
N SER A 36 -5.81 -7.84 -11.18
CA SER A 36 -7.24 -8.01 -11.41
C SER A 36 -7.93 -8.50 -10.16
N VAL A 37 -9.21 -8.19 -10.04
CA VAL A 37 -10.01 -8.66 -8.93
C VAL A 37 -9.94 -10.18 -8.83
N ARG A 38 -10.01 -10.84 -9.99
CA ARG A 38 -9.99 -12.28 -10.03
C ARG A 38 -8.65 -12.84 -9.53
N ALA A 39 -7.56 -12.23 -9.94
CA ALA A 39 -6.25 -12.70 -9.54
C ALA A 39 -6.04 -12.58 -8.03
N VAL A 40 -6.46 -11.44 -7.47
CA VAL A 40 -6.32 -11.21 -6.04
C VAL A 40 -7.19 -12.17 -5.26
N ALA A 41 -8.44 -12.35 -5.72
CA ALA A 41 -9.37 -13.23 -5.03
C ALA A 41 -8.83 -14.66 -5.01
N ALA A 42 -8.24 -15.10 -6.12
CA ALA A 42 -7.71 -16.44 -6.20
C ALA A 42 -6.47 -16.60 -5.32
N GLU A 43 -5.59 -15.63 -5.38
CA GLU A 43 -4.35 -15.70 -4.63
C GLU A 43 -4.57 -15.74 -3.12
N PHE A 44 -5.46 -14.91 -2.63
CA PHE A 44 -5.69 -14.82 -1.20
C PHE A 44 -6.95 -15.52 -0.73
N ARG A 45 -7.59 -16.25 -1.61
CA ARG A 45 -8.82 -16.99 -1.27
C ARG A 45 -9.88 -16.08 -0.67
N LEU A 46 -10.12 -14.98 -1.36
CA LEU A 46 -11.13 -14.03 -0.92
C LEU A 46 -12.32 -14.05 -1.86
N ASN A 47 -13.44 -13.61 -1.36
CA ASN A 47 -14.60 -13.43 -2.18
C ASN A 47 -14.29 -12.29 -3.15
N PRO A 48 -14.50 -12.48 -4.46
CA PRO A 48 -14.24 -11.39 -5.42
C PRO A 48 -14.96 -10.10 -5.09
N LEU A 49 -16.12 -10.17 -4.45
CA LEU A 49 -16.84 -8.96 -4.08
C LEU A 49 -16.12 -8.19 -2.99
N THR A 50 -15.39 -8.89 -2.14
CA THR A 50 -14.60 -8.24 -1.10
C THR A 50 -13.45 -7.47 -1.76
N VAL A 51 -12.81 -8.07 -2.76
CA VAL A 51 -11.72 -7.42 -3.47
C VAL A 51 -12.25 -6.21 -4.23
N LEU A 52 -13.39 -6.38 -4.90
CA LEU A 52 -14.01 -5.31 -5.64
C LEU A 52 -14.34 -4.14 -4.72
N LYS A 53 -14.84 -4.43 -3.54
CA LYS A 53 -15.19 -3.39 -2.60
C LYS A 53 -13.97 -2.58 -2.17
N GLY A 54 -12.86 -3.26 -1.93
CA GLY A 54 -11.62 -2.56 -1.59
C GLY A 54 -11.15 -1.67 -2.72
N TYR A 55 -11.22 -2.18 -3.94
CA TYR A 55 -10.82 -1.42 -5.12
C TYR A 55 -11.75 -0.23 -5.35
N GLN A 56 -13.06 -0.45 -5.13
CA GLN A 56 -14.02 0.62 -5.30
C GLN A 56 -13.75 1.77 -4.33
N GLN A 57 -13.30 1.44 -3.14
CA GLN A 57 -12.96 2.47 -2.19
C GLN A 57 -11.78 3.30 -2.69
N LEU A 58 -10.80 2.67 -3.34
CA LEU A 58 -9.68 3.40 -3.91
C LEU A 58 -10.15 4.32 -5.03
N VAL A 59 -11.14 3.90 -5.80
CA VAL A 59 -11.71 4.73 -6.85
C VAL A 59 -12.42 5.92 -6.21
N ASP A 60 -13.18 5.67 -5.16
CA ASP A 60 -13.91 6.74 -4.47
C ASP A 60 -12.95 7.77 -3.87
N GLU A 61 -11.77 7.35 -3.46
CA GLU A 61 -10.78 8.24 -2.90
C GLU A 61 -9.91 8.87 -3.99
N GLN A 62 -10.21 8.57 -5.23
CA GLN A 62 -9.50 9.13 -6.37
C GLN A 62 -8.04 8.74 -6.46
N LEU A 63 -7.70 7.60 -5.89
CA LEU A 63 -6.35 7.09 -5.97
C LEU A 63 -6.17 6.18 -7.18
N VAL A 64 -7.28 5.65 -7.66
CA VAL A 64 -7.29 4.70 -8.76
C VAL A 64 -8.44 5.07 -9.67
N GLU A 65 -8.29 4.81 -10.96
CA GLU A 65 -9.38 5.04 -11.90
C GLU A 65 -9.71 3.76 -12.62
N LYS A 66 -10.98 3.58 -12.91
CA LYS A 66 -11.43 2.42 -13.63
C LYS A 66 -11.46 2.76 -15.10
N ARG A 67 -10.80 1.95 -15.94
CA ARG A 67 -10.82 2.15 -17.38
C ARG A 67 -11.62 0.99 -17.97
N ARG A 68 -12.73 1.32 -18.56
CA ARG A 68 -13.63 0.37 -19.10
C ARG A 68 -12.96 -0.65 -19.98
N GLY A 69 -13.17 -1.93 -19.68
CA GLY A 69 -12.58 -3.00 -20.44
C GLY A 69 -11.10 -3.19 -20.23
N ARG A 70 -10.46 -2.39 -19.41
CA ARG A 70 -9.02 -2.48 -19.23
C ARG A 70 -8.59 -2.69 -17.79
N GLY A 71 -9.46 -2.44 -16.83
CA GLY A 71 -9.13 -2.65 -15.43
C GLY A 71 -8.98 -1.35 -14.66
N MET A 72 -8.26 -1.42 -13.57
CA MET A 72 -8.08 -0.26 -12.71
C MET A 72 -6.62 0.14 -12.70
N PHE A 73 -6.38 1.44 -12.72
CA PHE A 73 -5.03 1.97 -12.83
C PHE A 73 -4.78 3.06 -11.80
N VAL A 74 -3.55 3.15 -11.32
CA VAL A 74 -3.20 4.17 -10.33
C VAL A 74 -3.27 5.55 -10.97
N ASN A 75 -3.96 6.47 -10.33
CA ASN A 75 -4.13 7.83 -10.87
C ASN A 75 -2.86 8.63 -10.81
N THR A 76 -2.73 9.56 -11.72
CA THR A 76 -1.64 10.53 -11.70
C THR A 76 -1.83 11.37 -10.44
N GLY A 77 -0.77 11.58 -9.70
CA GLY A 77 -0.83 12.39 -8.49
C GLY A 77 -1.23 11.62 -7.24
N ALA A 78 -1.56 10.34 -7.39
CA ALA A 78 -2.00 9.54 -6.24
C ALA A 78 -0.95 9.49 -5.14
N ARG A 79 0.30 9.23 -5.51
CA ARG A 79 1.34 9.11 -4.51
C ARG A 79 1.58 10.43 -3.78
N GLN A 80 1.57 11.52 -4.52
CA GLN A 80 1.80 12.82 -3.89
C GLN A 80 0.69 13.17 -2.92
N ALA A 81 -0.55 12.88 -3.28
CA ALA A 81 -1.67 13.16 -2.41
C ALA A 81 -1.55 12.33 -1.13
N LEU A 82 -1.19 11.06 -1.27
CA LEU A 82 -1.04 10.19 -0.11
C LEU A 82 0.13 10.63 0.76
N MET A 83 1.24 11.03 0.13
CA MET A 83 2.41 11.47 0.87
C MET A 83 2.10 12.71 1.70
N LYS A 84 1.33 13.62 1.14
CA LYS A 84 1.00 14.83 1.85
C LYS A 84 0.22 14.51 3.12
N ASP A 85 -0.76 13.62 3.01
CA ASP A 85 -1.57 13.25 4.15
C ASP A 85 -0.76 12.48 5.18
N GLU A 86 0.09 11.58 4.71
CA GLU A 86 0.93 10.79 5.60
C GLU A 86 1.91 11.67 6.36
N ARG A 87 2.51 12.63 5.68
CA ARG A 87 3.46 13.52 6.32
C ARG A 87 2.79 14.35 7.40
N THR A 88 1.61 14.86 7.11
CA THR A 88 0.87 15.64 8.08
C THR A 88 0.51 14.81 9.29
N TYR A 89 -0.02 13.62 9.04
CA TYR A 89 -0.41 12.73 10.12
C TYR A 89 0.79 12.38 11.00
N PHE A 90 1.91 12.06 10.35
CA PHE A 90 3.11 11.69 11.09
C PHE A 90 3.54 12.84 12.01
N LEU A 91 3.63 14.04 11.47
CA LEU A 91 4.12 15.17 12.24
C LEU A 91 3.18 15.58 13.37
N GLU A 92 1.90 15.45 13.14
CA GLU A 92 0.94 15.88 14.13
C GLU A 92 0.57 14.82 15.16
N THR A 93 0.63 13.59 14.78
CA THR A 93 0.15 12.52 15.64
C THR A 93 1.25 11.61 16.14
N GLU A 94 2.13 11.18 15.26
CA GLU A 94 3.14 10.20 15.64
C GLU A 94 4.42 10.80 16.19
N TRP A 95 4.90 11.83 15.53
CA TRP A 95 6.17 12.42 15.91
C TRP A 95 6.20 12.93 17.35
N PRO A 96 5.16 13.59 17.87
CA PRO A 96 5.24 14.05 19.24
C PRO A 96 5.47 12.91 20.22
N LYS A 97 4.88 11.76 19.97
CA LYS A 97 5.05 10.60 20.84
C LYS A 97 6.44 10.04 20.72
N ILE A 98 6.94 9.98 19.49
CA ILE A 98 8.28 9.49 19.25
C ILE A 98 9.31 10.41 19.91
N TYR A 99 9.10 11.71 19.75
CA TYR A 99 10.00 12.68 20.33
C TYR A 99 10.07 12.52 21.86
N ALA A 100 8.91 12.34 22.49
CA ALA A 100 8.87 12.16 23.93
C ALA A 100 9.63 10.89 24.34
N THR A 101 9.50 9.83 23.56
CA THR A 101 10.19 8.58 23.85
C THR A 101 11.70 8.76 23.68
N ILE A 102 12.13 9.45 22.65
CA ILE A 102 13.54 9.71 22.41
C ILE A 102 14.12 10.48 23.59
N ALA A 103 13.43 11.53 24.00
CA ALA A 103 13.89 12.33 25.12
C ALA A 103 13.96 11.52 26.39
N ARG A 104 12.98 10.67 26.62
CA ARG A 104 12.94 9.88 27.84
C ARG A 104 14.07 8.87 27.89
N LEU A 105 14.41 8.28 26.75
CA LEU A 105 15.45 7.27 26.70
C LEU A 105 16.85 7.82 26.52
N GLY A 106 16.95 9.12 26.26
CA GLY A 106 18.26 9.74 26.15
C GLY A 106 19.03 9.50 24.86
N PHE A 107 18.30 9.13 23.81
CA PHE A 107 18.97 8.93 22.52
C PHE A 107 19.21 10.25 21.83
N THR A 108 20.22 10.28 20.96
CA THR A 108 20.40 11.43 20.08
C THR A 108 19.79 11.07 18.73
N THR A 109 19.41 12.07 17.99
CA THR A 109 18.84 11.84 16.67
C THR A 109 19.85 11.19 15.76
N GLU A 110 21.11 11.56 15.88
CA GLU A 110 22.14 10.98 15.04
C GLU A 110 22.28 9.49 15.21
N GLU A 111 22.30 9.02 16.44
CA GLU A 111 22.45 7.60 16.65
C GLU A 111 21.20 6.85 16.21
N LEU A 112 20.04 7.48 16.31
CA LEU A 112 18.82 6.82 15.85
C LEU A 112 18.78 6.71 14.34
N MET A 113 19.24 7.76 13.65
CA MET A 113 19.23 7.72 12.19
C MET A 113 20.18 6.65 11.67
N LYS A 114 21.31 6.49 12.30
CA LYS A 114 22.24 5.47 11.89
C LYS A 114 21.66 4.08 12.07
N ARG A 115 21.01 3.85 13.18
CA ARG A 115 20.42 2.57 13.44
C ARG A 115 19.28 2.28 12.50
N GLY A 116 18.48 3.28 12.22
CA GLY A 116 17.34 3.12 11.34
C GLY A 116 17.73 2.63 9.97
N ALA A 117 18.84 3.12 9.47
CA ALA A 117 19.28 2.75 8.14
C ALA A 117 19.63 1.27 8.07
N LYS A 118 19.98 0.66 9.17
CA LYS A 118 20.33 -0.74 9.20
C LYS A 118 19.19 -1.67 9.53
N SER A 119 18.17 -1.17 10.15
CA SER A 119 17.08 -2.02 10.59
C SER A 119 15.74 -1.74 9.97
N ALA A 120 15.70 -1.07 8.84
CA ALA A 120 14.43 -0.78 8.19
C ALA A 120 13.72 -2.07 7.79
N PRO A 121 12.44 -2.18 8.06
CA PRO A 121 11.72 -3.39 7.72
C PRO A 121 11.44 -3.49 6.23
N ALA A 122 11.27 -4.69 5.76
CA ALA A 122 10.95 -4.91 4.36
C ALA A 122 9.46 -4.73 4.13
N SER A 123 9.11 -4.36 2.92
CA SER A 123 7.71 -4.20 2.58
C SER A 123 7.03 -5.54 2.46
N GLN A 124 5.75 -5.56 2.73
CA GLN A 124 5.00 -6.76 2.63
C GLN A 124 4.61 -7.09 1.22
N PRO A 125 4.65 -8.33 0.83
CA PRO A 125 4.33 -8.71 -0.54
C PRO A 125 2.85 -8.57 -0.85
N PHE A 126 2.55 -8.39 -2.09
CA PHE A 126 1.20 -8.28 -2.58
C PHE A 126 1.18 -8.98 -3.94
N PRO A 127 0.06 -9.48 -4.38
CA PRO A 127 -0.03 -10.26 -5.62
C PRO A 127 0.33 -9.57 -6.92
N THR A 128 0.93 -8.42 -6.87
CA THR A 128 1.34 -7.79 -8.08
C THR A 128 2.32 -8.68 -8.82
N ARG A 129 2.99 -9.56 -8.10
CA ARG A 129 3.86 -10.42 -8.73
C ARG A 129 3.18 -11.26 -9.68
N ILE A 130 1.98 -11.60 -9.49
CA ILE A 130 1.25 -12.37 -10.39
C ILE A 130 1.13 -11.69 -11.68
N ASN A 131 1.09 -10.42 -11.67
CA ASN A 131 0.96 -9.70 -12.88
C ASN A 131 2.15 -9.80 -13.67
N THR A 132 3.20 -9.73 -13.08
CA THR A 132 4.37 -9.72 -13.85
C THR A 132 4.42 -10.95 -14.60
N GLY A 133 3.91 -11.94 -14.09
CA GLY A 133 4.03 -13.14 -14.74
C GLY A 133 3.49 -13.00 -16.10
N ASP A 134 2.49 -12.34 -16.16
CA ASP A 134 1.92 -12.29 -17.39
C ASP A 134 2.60 -11.55 -18.28
N ASP A 135 3.00 -10.65 -17.80
CA ASP A 135 3.60 -9.83 -18.64
C ASP A 135 4.41 -10.46 -19.48
N ASN A 136 4.85 -11.18 -19.05
CA ASN A 136 5.75 -11.67 -19.77
C ASN A 136 5.32 -12.03 -20.95
N ASP A 137 4.48 -12.29 -20.91
CA ASP A 137 4.05 -12.76 -22.01
C ASP A 137 4.09 -11.87 -22.94
N SER A 138 4.10 -11.06 -22.55
CA SER A 138 4.11 -10.15 -23.39
C SER A 138 4.98 -10.39 -24.38
N ASN A 139 5.46 -10.98 -24.30
CA ASN A 139 6.28 -11.16 -25.13
C ASN A 139 5.91 -11.52 -26.27
N ASN A 140 5.39 -11.46 -26.44
CA ASN A 140 5.20 -11.72 -27.53
C ASN A 140 5.25 -11.18 -28.42
#